data_ceedc718744bedddcd7e000286137970
#
_entry.id   ceedc718744bedddcd7e000286137970
#
_cell.length_a   1.000
_cell.length_b   1.000
_cell.length_c   1.000
_cell.angle_alpha   90.00
_cell.angle_beta   90.00
_cell.angle_gamma   90.00
#
_symmetry.space_group_name_H-M   'P 1'
#
loop_
_entity.id
_entity.type
_entity.pdbx_description
1 polymer ?
#
loop_
_entity_poly.entity_id
_entity_poly.type
_entity_poly.pdbx_seq_one_letter_code
_entity_poly.pdbx_strand_id
1 'polypeptide(L)'
;MKKYILSLYQFCLFVFILTLASSCVKHPDSPGYEYVDDMFRSQAIEAYVDYGLVGDKVNDTLKNTISARIPVKGTIPFSKSKKISTTNMPFYYGTTEEERIRAGEEVSLPNHYYSQESIQESNTAEGKRLYGLFCAHCHGDKGNGDGLVITVGGYPAAPPAYNTLKDRKPGSVFHTITYGKNAMGPHASQLNKDERWKVAMYVRTMQFDGDLNLEELVSENVVNE
;
A
#
# COMPACT_ATOMS: atom_id res chain seq x y z
N MET A 1 -4.69 65.10 21.41
CA MET A 1 -3.47 64.33 21.07
C MET A 1 -3.33 63.01 21.87
N LYS A 2 -3.36 63.03 23.22
CA LYS A 2 -3.17 61.75 24.00
C LYS A 2 -4.15 60.61 23.68
N LYS A 3 -5.45 60.90 23.41
CA LYS A 3 -6.45 59.90 23.05
C LYS A 3 -6.16 59.22 21.72
N TYR A 4 -5.67 59.91 20.71
CA TYR A 4 -5.33 59.36 19.41
C TYR A 4 -4.07 58.49 19.47
N ILE A 5 -3.10 58.86 20.31
CA ILE A 5 -1.88 58.08 20.51
C ILE A 5 -2.21 56.75 21.21
N LEU A 6 -3.10 56.77 22.22
CA LEU A 6 -3.54 55.56 22.91
C LEU A 6 -4.32 54.63 21.99
N SER A 7 -5.21 55.18 21.15
CA SER A 7 -5.96 54.39 20.16
C SER A 7 -5.06 53.75 19.10
N LEU A 8 -4.05 54.50 18.63
CA LEU A 8 -3.07 53.97 17.67
C LEU A 8 -2.25 52.83 18.29
N TYR A 9 -1.83 52.99 19.54
CA TYR A 9 -1.08 51.95 20.25
C TYR A 9 -1.93 50.67 20.43
N GLN A 10 -3.19 50.78 20.80
CA GLN A 10 -4.12 49.67 20.91
C GLN A 10 -4.34 48.97 19.57
N PHE A 11 -4.45 49.71 18.49
CA PHE A 11 -4.58 49.17 17.14
C PHE A 11 -3.33 48.42 16.71
N CYS A 12 -2.14 48.97 16.91
CA CYS A 12 -0.87 48.32 16.62
C CYS A 12 -0.67 47.03 17.44
N LEU A 13 -1.05 47.07 18.75
CA LEU A 13 -1.01 45.90 19.61
C LEU A 13 -1.96 44.82 19.13
N PHE A 14 -3.16 45.17 18.70
CA PHE A 14 -4.15 44.24 18.18
C PHE A 14 -3.66 43.57 16.86
N VAL A 15 -3.09 44.35 15.93
CA VAL A 15 -2.50 43.83 14.68
C VAL A 15 -1.32 42.92 14.99
N PHE A 16 -0.46 43.26 15.95
CA PHE A 16 0.65 42.44 16.37
C PHE A 16 0.20 41.09 16.96
N ILE A 17 -0.86 41.09 17.79
CA ILE A 17 -1.45 39.84 18.33
C ILE A 17 -2.07 39.00 17.21
N LEU A 18 -2.74 39.59 16.23
CA LEU A 18 -3.30 38.93 15.08
C LEU A 18 -2.21 38.25 14.20
N THR A 19 -1.08 38.93 14.00
CA THR A 19 0.05 38.34 13.23
C THR A 19 0.71 37.19 13.98
N LEU A 20 0.81 37.24 15.30
CA LEU A 20 1.30 36.13 16.11
C LEU A 20 0.33 34.94 16.10
N ALA A 21 -0.98 35.17 16.08
CA ALA A 21 -1.98 34.09 16.00
C ALA A 21 -2.04 33.39 14.62
N SER A 22 -1.59 34.06 13.56
CA SER A 22 -1.56 33.47 12.20
C SER A 22 -0.34 32.58 11.93
N SER A 23 0.55 32.39 12.89
CA SER A 23 1.72 31.50 12.79
C SER A 23 1.39 30.01 12.91
N CYS A 24 0.15 29.60 12.62
CA CYS A 24 -0.23 28.20 12.65
C CYS A 24 0.38 27.44 11.46
N VAL A 25 0.94 26.27 11.73
CA VAL A 25 1.46 25.33 10.72
C VAL A 25 0.34 25.00 9.74
N LYS A 26 0.58 25.23 8.46
CA LYS A 26 -0.43 25.09 7.40
C LYS A 26 -0.86 23.63 7.16
N HIS A 27 -0.04 22.67 7.58
CA HIS A 27 -0.30 21.24 7.51
C HIS A 27 0.12 20.57 8.82
N PRO A 28 -0.78 19.90 9.53
CA PRO A 28 -0.47 19.24 10.82
C PRO A 28 0.56 18.10 10.67
N ASP A 29 0.65 17.50 9.48
CA ASP A 29 1.59 16.41 9.19
C ASP A 29 2.93 16.89 8.62
N SER A 30 3.14 18.21 8.53
CA SER A 30 4.42 18.76 8.07
C SER A 30 5.37 18.91 9.24
N PRO A 31 6.59 18.36 9.18
CA PRO A 31 7.62 18.56 10.21
C PRO A 31 8.11 20.01 10.30
N GLY A 32 7.60 20.91 9.45
CA GLY A 32 8.02 22.29 9.35
C GLY A 32 9.25 22.47 8.44
N TYR A 33 9.95 23.58 8.65
CA TYR A 33 11.21 23.87 7.93
C TYR A 33 12.38 23.33 8.72
N GLU A 34 13.16 22.47 8.08
CA GLU A 34 14.44 22.01 8.60
C GLU A 34 15.55 22.90 8.03
N TYR A 35 16.51 23.28 8.89
CA TYR A 35 17.63 24.10 8.49
C TYR A 35 18.56 23.38 7.51
N VAL A 36 18.82 22.11 7.76
CA VAL A 36 19.54 21.19 6.87
C VAL A 36 18.85 19.84 6.98
N ASP A 37 18.21 19.40 5.91
CA ASP A 37 17.48 18.14 5.87
C ASP A 37 18.36 16.93 5.48
N ASP A 38 19.69 17.18 5.29
CA ASP A 38 20.70 16.17 4.97
C ASP A 38 20.18 15.11 3.97
N MET A 39 20.19 13.83 4.39
CA MET A 39 19.69 12.70 3.62
C MET A 39 18.30 12.21 4.09
N PHE A 40 17.57 13.05 4.81
CA PHE A 40 16.20 12.70 5.23
C PHE A 40 15.32 12.38 4.03
N ARG A 41 15.57 13.06 2.90
CA ARG A 41 14.90 12.78 1.63
C ARG A 41 15.92 12.33 0.60
N SER A 42 15.73 11.15 0.03
CA SER A 42 16.54 10.67 -1.08
C SER A 42 16.40 11.60 -2.30
N GLN A 43 17.53 11.92 -2.94
CA GLN A 43 17.53 12.61 -4.24
C GLN A 43 17.21 11.65 -5.39
N ALA A 44 17.34 10.34 -5.15
CA ALA A 44 17.03 9.31 -6.12
C ALA A 44 15.52 9.03 -6.13
N ILE A 45 15.00 8.66 -7.29
CA ILE A 45 13.64 8.08 -7.41
C ILE A 45 13.72 6.65 -6.96
N GLU A 46 13.19 6.38 -5.78
CA GLU A 46 13.14 5.04 -5.21
C GLU A 46 11.89 4.29 -5.66
N ALA A 47 12.04 2.98 -5.88
CA ALA A 47 10.94 2.16 -6.35
C ALA A 47 9.82 2.08 -5.30
N TYR A 48 8.59 2.33 -5.73
CA TYR A 48 7.35 2.27 -4.93
C TYR A 48 7.25 3.25 -3.76
N VAL A 49 8.09 4.27 -3.71
CA VAL A 49 7.96 5.34 -2.71
C VAL A 49 6.81 6.26 -3.10
N ASP A 50 5.95 6.59 -2.14
CA ASP A 50 4.90 7.58 -2.30
C ASP A 50 5.48 8.98 -2.07
N TYR A 51 5.62 9.75 -3.14
CA TYR A 51 6.08 11.14 -3.09
C TYR A 51 4.94 12.15 -2.82
N GLY A 52 3.71 11.69 -2.68
CA GLY A 52 2.55 12.57 -2.48
C GLY A 52 2.64 13.46 -1.25
N LEU A 53 3.17 12.94 -0.16
CA LEU A 53 3.40 13.66 1.10
C LEU A 53 4.63 14.58 1.09
N VAL A 54 5.51 14.40 0.10
CA VAL A 54 6.76 15.16 -0.06
C VAL A 54 6.62 16.24 -1.16
N GLY A 55 5.40 16.68 -1.38
CA GLY A 55 4.95 17.42 -2.54
C GLY A 55 5.55 18.80 -2.79
N ASP A 56 6.22 19.38 -1.82
CA ASP A 56 6.87 20.68 -1.94
C ASP A 56 8.14 20.67 -2.81
N LYS A 57 8.78 19.49 -2.98
CA LYS A 57 10.01 19.33 -3.77
C LYS A 57 9.86 18.47 -5.02
N VAL A 58 8.68 17.94 -5.28
CA VAL A 58 8.42 17.00 -6.39
C VAL A 58 7.36 17.60 -7.32
N ASN A 59 7.62 17.63 -8.62
CA ASN A 59 6.64 18.13 -9.59
C ASN A 59 5.46 17.15 -9.74
N ASP A 60 4.32 17.66 -10.24
CA ASP A 60 3.09 16.86 -10.38
C ASP A 60 3.25 15.64 -11.29
N THR A 61 4.16 15.70 -12.26
CA THR A 61 4.49 14.56 -13.12
C THR A 61 5.09 13.42 -12.32
N LEU A 62 6.04 13.69 -11.41
CA LEU A 62 6.68 12.69 -10.58
C LEU A 62 5.70 12.12 -9.54
N LYS A 63 4.80 12.93 -8.97
CA LYS A 63 3.78 12.48 -8.02
C LYS A 63 2.84 11.43 -8.64
N ASN A 64 2.52 11.60 -9.93
CA ASN A 64 1.57 10.74 -10.62
C ASN A 64 2.24 9.59 -11.40
N THR A 65 3.58 9.52 -11.39
CA THR A 65 4.32 8.47 -12.07
C THR A 65 4.64 7.33 -11.11
N ILE A 66 4.46 6.08 -11.59
CA ILE A 66 4.94 4.91 -10.86
C ILE A 66 6.46 5.02 -10.69
N SER A 67 6.93 5.05 -9.45
CA SER A 67 8.36 5.21 -9.14
C SER A 67 9.20 3.99 -9.57
N ALA A 68 8.61 2.79 -9.64
CA ALA A 68 9.25 1.63 -10.22
C ALA A 68 8.92 1.52 -11.71
N ARG A 69 9.92 1.59 -12.56
CA ARG A 69 9.75 1.41 -14.01
C ARG A 69 9.41 -0.04 -14.33
N ILE A 70 8.41 -0.23 -15.17
CA ILE A 70 8.07 -1.55 -15.71
C ILE A 70 9.17 -1.96 -16.71
N PRO A 71 9.74 -3.17 -16.62
CA PRO A 71 10.69 -3.67 -17.59
C PRO A 71 10.10 -3.71 -19.00
N VAL A 72 10.96 -3.69 -20.01
CA VAL A 72 10.53 -3.82 -21.41
C VAL A 72 9.78 -5.17 -21.59
N LYS A 73 8.70 -5.14 -22.39
CA LYS A 73 7.92 -6.36 -22.69
C LYS A 73 8.82 -7.45 -23.28
N GLY A 74 8.71 -8.65 -22.74
CA GLY A 74 9.55 -9.78 -23.13
C GLY A 74 10.82 -9.95 -22.27
N THR A 75 11.06 -9.08 -21.29
CA THR A 75 12.16 -9.26 -20.33
C THR A 75 11.99 -10.55 -19.54
N ILE A 76 13.01 -11.42 -19.59
CA ILE A 76 13.09 -12.64 -18.79
C ILE A 76 14.02 -12.37 -17.61
N PRO A 77 13.51 -12.34 -16.37
CA PRO A 77 14.34 -12.08 -15.19
C PRO A 77 15.24 -13.28 -14.89
N PHE A 78 16.42 -12.99 -14.35
CA PHE A 78 17.28 -14.03 -13.81
C PHE A 78 16.63 -14.66 -12.57
N SER A 79 16.60 -15.99 -12.53
CA SER A 79 16.18 -16.74 -11.34
C SER A 79 17.14 -17.90 -11.09
N LYS A 80 17.56 -18.06 -9.81
CA LYS A 80 18.38 -19.21 -9.39
C LYS A 80 17.61 -20.54 -9.43
N SER A 81 16.30 -20.50 -9.43
CA SER A 81 15.43 -21.68 -9.45
C SER A 81 14.37 -21.55 -10.55
N LYS A 82 14.21 -22.63 -11.34
CA LYS A 82 13.15 -22.71 -12.35
C LYS A 82 11.75 -22.59 -11.73
N LYS A 83 11.57 -23.07 -10.48
CA LYS A 83 10.28 -22.97 -9.76
C LYS A 83 9.88 -21.53 -9.42
N ILE A 84 10.86 -20.64 -9.22
CA ILE A 84 10.63 -19.24 -8.83
C ILE A 84 10.60 -18.32 -10.06
N SER A 85 10.91 -18.82 -11.25
CA SER A 85 10.98 -17.99 -12.46
C SER A 85 9.66 -17.29 -12.77
N THR A 86 8.53 -17.95 -12.61
CA THR A 86 7.20 -17.36 -12.83
C THR A 86 6.88 -16.24 -11.84
N THR A 87 7.23 -16.40 -10.57
CA THR A 87 7.05 -15.33 -9.54
C THR A 87 7.86 -14.08 -9.87
N ASN A 88 9.05 -14.27 -10.45
CA ASN A 88 9.94 -13.16 -10.79
C ASN A 88 9.58 -12.45 -12.11
N MET A 89 8.67 -13.01 -12.91
CA MET A 89 8.24 -12.35 -14.16
C MET A 89 7.75 -10.93 -13.90
N PRO A 90 8.05 -9.99 -14.80
CA PRO A 90 7.58 -8.60 -14.66
C PRO A 90 6.06 -8.55 -14.55
N PHE A 91 5.56 -7.64 -13.71
CA PHE A 91 4.13 -7.42 -13.51
C PHE A 91 3.70 -6.23 -14.35
N TYR A 92 3.11 -6.49 -15.54
CA TYR A 92 2.80 -5.49 -16.58
C TYR A 92 1.41 -4.85 -16.41
N TYR A 93 1.05 -4.51 -15.18
CA TYR A 93 -0.23 -3.85 -14.89
C TYR A 93 0.03 -2.44 -14.35
N GLY A 94 -0.79 -1.50 -14.78
CA GLY A 94 -0.78 -0.12 -14.27
C GLY A 94 -1.44 -0.03 -12.90
N THR A 95 -1.62 1.20 -12.41
CA THR A 95 -2.19 1.49 -11.08
C THR A 95 -3.70 1.71 -11.09
N THR A 96 -4.36 1.63 -12.26
CA THR A 96 -5.78 1.93 -12.38
C THR A 96 -6.67 0.79 -11.89
N GLU A 97 -7.95 1.07 -11.65
CA GLU A 97 -8.93 0.06 -11.22
C GLU A 97 -9.16 -1.01 -12.29
N GLU A 98 -9.17 -0.60 -13.57
CA GLU A 98 -9.30 -1.52 -14.72
C GLU A 98 -8.12 -2.50 -14.77
N GLU A 99 -6.91 -2.00 -14.54
CA GLU A 99 -5.70 -2.83 -14.48
C GLU A 99 -5.71 -3.79 -13.30
N ARG A 100 -6.28 -3.39 -12.17
CA ARG A 100 -6.46 -4.25 -11.01
C ARG A 100 -7.45 -5.40 -11.30
N ILE A 101 -8.55 -5.08 -12.00
CA ILE A 101 -9.55 -6.09 -12.42
C ILE A 101 -8.90 -7.05 -13.42
N ARG A 102 -8.22 -6.50 -14.44
CA ARG A 102 -7.48 -7.28 -15.44
C ARG A 102 -6.42 -8.20 -14.80
N ALA A 103 -5.67 -7.69 -13.83
CA ALA A 103 -4.72 -8.52 -13.08
C ALA A 103 -5.41 -9.67 -12.32
N GLY A 104 -6.62 -9.43 -11.80
CA GLY A 104 -7.43 -10.49 -11.18
C GLY A 104 -7.89 -11.56 -12.16
N GLU A 105 -8.13 -11.21 -13.40
CA GLU A 105 -8.59 -12.13 -14.45
C GLU A 105 -7.43 -12.91 -15.09
N GLU A 106 -6.30 -12.23 -15.32
CA GLU A 106 -5.17 -12.79 -16.08
C GLU A 106 -4.10 -13.44 -15.20
N VAL A 107 -4.02 -13.08 -13.91
CA VAL A 107 -2.94 -13.54 -13.02
C VAL A 107 -3.50 -14.39 -11.90
N SER A 108 -3.18 -15.66 -11.96
CA SER A 108 -3.53 -16.63 -10.91
C SER A 108 -2.41 -16.78 -9.88
N LEU A 109 -2.75 -17.31 -8.70
CA LEU A 109 -1.76 -17.71 -7.70
C LEU A 109 -0.83 -18.77 -8.31
N PRO A 110 0.50 -18.55 -8.33
CA PRO A 110 1.41 -19.51 -8.94
C PRO A 110 1.37 -20.89 -8.27
N ASN A 111 1.29 -21.95 -9.08
CA ASN A 111 1.05 -23.32 -8.67
C ASN A 111 2.02 -23.85 -7.60
N HIS A 112 3.28 -23.42 -7.64
CA HIS A 112 4.30 -23.86 -6.69
C HIS A 112 4.05 -23.43 -5.24
N TYR A 113 3.12 -22.49 -4.97
CA TYR A 113 2.75 -22.12 -3.60
C TYR A 113 1.81 -23.11 -2.93
N TYR A 114 1.08 -23.92 -3.70
CA TYR A 114 0.08 -24.83 -3.19
C TYR A 114 0.11 -26.24 -3.82
N SER A 115 1.18 -26.56 -4.54
CA SER A 115 1.33 -27.85 -5.24
C SER A 115 1.30 -29.09 -4.34
N GLN A 116 1.55 -28.93 -3.06
CA GLN A 116 1.49 -29.94 -2.01
C GLN A 116 0.98 -29.29 -0.72
N GLU A 117 0.23 -30.05 0.09
CA GLU A 117 -0.35 -29.58 1.33
C GLU A 117 0.68 -28.98 2.30
N SER A 118 1.81 -29.65 2.50
CA SER A 118 2.91 -29.16 3.35
C SER A 118 3.52 -27.84 2.85
N ILE A 119 3.57 -27.63 1.54
CA ILE A 119 4.04 -26.38 0.94
C ILE A 119 3.00 -25.28 1.14
N GLN A 120 1.72 -25.60 0.96
CA GLN A 120 0.60 -24.70 1.22
C GLN A 120 0.59 -24.23 2.65
N GLU A 121 0.68 -25.14 3.61
CA GLU A 121 0.71 -24.82 5.03
C GLU A 121 1.87 -23.90 5.39
N SER A 122 3.08 -24.22 4.91
CA SER A 122 4.27 -23.40 5.13
C SER A 122 4.13 -21.99 4.54
N ASN A 123 3.63 -21.86 3.32
CA ASN A 123 3.43 -20.57 2.66
C ASN A 123 2.31 -19.78 3.33
N THR A 124 1.24 -20.41 3.75
CA THR A 124 0.14 -19.79 4.49
C THR A 124 0.61 -19.29 5.85
N ALA A 125 1.44 -20.08 6.58
CA ALA A 125 2.01 -19.67 7.86
C ALA A 125 2.92 -18.45 7.72
N GLU A 126 3.76 -18.40 6.70
CA GLU A 126 4.60 -17.24 6.42
C GLU A 126 3.76 -16.04 5.97
N GLY A 127 2.75 -16.25 5.12
CA GLY A 127 1.78 -15.22 4.74
C GLY A 127 1.06 -14.63 5.94
N LYS A 128 0.65 -15.47 6.91
CA LYS A 128 0.05 -15.03 8.18
C LYS A 128 1.02 -14.17 9.00
N ARG A 129 2.28 -14.59 9.09
CA ARG A 129 3.32 -13.82 9.81
C ARG A 129 3.50 -12.43 9.19
N LEU A 130 3.66 -12.36 7.88
CA LEU A 130 3.82 -11.11 7.14
C LEU A 130 2.57 -10.23 7.25
N TYR A 131 1.39 -10.83 7.15
CA TYR A 131 0.12 -10.12 7.34
C TYR A 131 0.03 -9.47 8.74
N GLY A 132 0.43 -10.17 9.78
CA GLY A 132 0.47 -9.63 11.14
C GLY A 132 1.38 -8.41 11.26
N LEU A 133 2.49 -8.37 10.52
CA LEU A 133 3.45 -7.26 10.55
C LEU A 133 2.99 -6.04 9.73
N PHE A 134 2.38 -6.25 8.57
CA PHE A 134 2.16 -5.19 7.58
C PHE A 134 0.69 -4.83 7.34
N CYS A 135 -0.27 -5.68 7.73
CA CYS A 135 -1.66 -5.53 7.32
C CYS A 135 -2.65 -5.48 8.49
N ALA A 136 -2.42 -6.27 9.55
CA ALA A 136 -3.36 -6.46 10.65
C ALA A 136 -3.69 -5.16 11.41
N HIS A 137 -2.77 -4.20 11.45
CA HIS A 137 -2.98 -2.93 12.14
C HIS A 137 -4.16 -2.11 11.57
N CYS A 138 -4.49 -2.27 10.28
CA CYS A 138 -5.69 -1.68 9.67
C CYS A 138 -6.78 -2.72 9.42
N HIS A 139 -6.40 -3.91 8.89
CA HIS A 139 -7.37 -4.92 8.47
C HIS A 139 -7.89 -5.80 9.60
N GLY A 140 -7.26 -5.79 10.78
CA GLY A 140 -7.56 -6.68 11.89
C GLY A 140 -6.98 -8.08 11.70
N ASP A 141 -6.82 -8.84 12.79
CA ASP A 141 -6.21 -10.17 12.77
C ASP A 141 -7.01 -11.21 11.95
N LYS A 142 -8.32 -11.00 11.85
CA LYS A 142 -9.25 -11.84 11.09
C LYS A 142 -9.69 -11.21 9.76
N GLY A 143 -9.13 -10.07 9.39
CA GLY A 143 -9.48 -9.38 8.15
C GLY A 143 -10.87 -8.72 8.15
N ASN A 144 -11.39 -8.36 9.33
CA ASN A 144 -12.71 -7.73 9.50
C ASN A 144 -12.70 -6.21 9.26
N GLY A 145 -11.54 -5.61 9.05
CA GLY A 145 -11.41 -4.15 8.95
C GLY A 145 -11.41 -3.43 10.29
N ASP A 146 -11.19 -4.16 11.37
CA ASP A 146 -11.27 -3.72 12.76
C ASP A 146 -9.89 -3.58 13.44
N GLY A 147 -8.85 -3.34 12.66
CA GLY A 147 -7.50 -3.15 13.20
C GLY A 147 -7.39 -1.94 14.14
N LEU A 148 -6.33 -1.91 14.95
CA LEU A 148 -6.14 -0.89 15.99
C LEU A 148 -6.08 0.55 15.44
N VAL A 149 -5.54 0.74 14.23
CA VAL A 149 -5.51 2.06 13.57
C VAL A 149 -6.94 2.57 13.30
N ILE A 150 -7.88 1.66 13.02
CA ILE A 150 -9.28 1.99 12.77
C ILE A 150 -10.02 2.19 14.10
N THR A 151 -9.95 1.21 14.98
CA THR A 151 -10.79 1.16 16.20
C THR A 151 -10.34 2.10 17.31
N VAL A 152 -9.03 2.29 17.47
CA VAL A 152 -8.43 3.14 18.50
C VAL A 152 -7.87 4.41 17.90
N GLY A 153 -7.21 4.33 16.75
CA GLY A 153 -6.59 5.46 16.05
C GLY A 153 -7.60 6.39 15.37
N GLY A 154 -8.87 5.98 15.24
CA GLY A 154 -9.93 6.81 14.65
C GLY A 154 -9.73 7.11 13.16
N TYR A 155 -8.97 6.29 12.43
CA TYR A 155 -8.78 6.47 10.99
C TYR A 155 -10.12 6.29 10.25
N PRO A 156 -10.55 7.26 9.43
CA PRO A 156 -11.94 7.32 8.96
C PRO A 156 -12.29 6.31 7.86
N ALA A 157 -11.30 5.67 7.25
CA ALA A 157 -11.48 4.76 6.12
C ALA A 157 -11.22 3.30 6.55
N ALA A 158 -12.19 2.67 7.20
CA ALA A 158 -12.11 1.25 7.53
C ALA A 158 -12.05 0.39 6.25
N PRO A 159 -11.11 -0.56 6.14
CA PRO A 159 -11.09 -1.49 5.02
C PRO A 159 -12.29 -2.46 5.11
N PRO A 160 -12.81 -2.93 3.96
CA PRO A 160 -13.90 -3.90 3.96
C PRO A 160 -13.43 -5.24 4.54
N ALA A 161 -14.33 -5.97 5.19
CA ALA A 161 -14.06 -7.31 5.66
C ALA A 161 -13.80 -8.28 4.49
N TYR A 162 -12.80 -9.16 4.61
CA TYR A 162 -12.40 -10.02 3.50
C TYR A 162 -13.45 -11.06 3.12
N ASN A 163 -14.23 -11.56 4.05
CA ASN A 163 -15.33 -12.49 3.77
C ASN A 163 -16.44 -11.90 2.88
N THR A 164 -16.50 -10.56 2.77
CA THR A 164 -17.40 -9.87 1.81
C THR A 164 -16.80 -9.74 0.40
N LEU A 165 -15.55 -10.14 0.22
CA LEU A 165 -14.77 -9.97 -1.01
C LEU A 165 -14.39 -11.32 -1.64
N LYS A 166 -15.25 -12.34 -1.53
CA LYS A 166 -15.00 -13.69 -2.04
C LYS A 166 -14.71 -13.72 -3.54
N ASP A 167 -15.37 -12.85 -4.30
CA ASP A 167 -15.18 -12.72 -5.76
C ASP A 167 -13.85 -12.08 -6.17
N ARG A 168 -13.10 -11.54 -5.20
CA ARG A 168 -11.83 -10.88 -5.49
C ARG A 168 -10.72 -11.89 -5.61
N LYS A 169 -10.27 -12.12 -6.85
CA LYS A 169 -9.26 -13.11 -7.21
C LYS A 169 -7.85 -12.76 -6.69
N PRO A 170 -6.97 -13.75 -6.51
CA PRO A 170 -5.62 -13.57 -5.98
C PRO A 170 -4.77 -12.53 -6.72
N GLY A 171 -4.85 -12.48 -8.06
CA GLY A 171 -4.14 -11.47 -8.87
C GLY A 171 -4.56 -10.04 -8.56
N SER A 172 -5.85 -9.80 -8.29
CA SER A 172 -6.35 -8.49 -7.87
C SER A 172 -5.88 -8.12 -6.45
N VAL A 173 -5.76 -9.11 -5.55
CA VAL A 173 -5.20 -8.91 -4.20
C VAL A 173 -3.71 -8.56 -4.31
N PHE A 174 -2.96 -9.32 -5.11
CA PHE A 174 -1.53 -9.06 -5.36
C PHE A 174 -1.30 -7.66 -5.96
N HIS A 175 -2.15 -7.24 -6.91
CA HIS A 175 -2.12 -5.89 -7.46
C HIS A 175 -2.35 -4.82 -6.38
N THR A 176 -3.36 -5.02 -5.53
CA THR A 176 -3.68 -4.09 -4.45
C THR A 176 -2.53 -3.98 -3.44
N ILE A 177 -1.89 -5.08 -3.06
CA ILE A 177 -0.71 -5.07 -2.18
C ILE A 177 0.46 -4.35 -2.88
N THR A 178 0.61 -4.53 -4.19
CA THR A 178 1.71 -3.94 -4.96
C THR A 178 1.62 -2.42 -5.06
N TYR A 179 0.47 -1.89 -5.45
CA TYR A 179 0.29 -0.49 -5.82
C TYR A 179 -0.54 0.32 -4.82
N GLY A 180 -1.14 -0.35 -3.85
CA GLY A 180 -2.12 0.27 -2.98
C GLY A 180 -3.49 0.41 -3.63
N LYS A 181 -4.46 0.92 -2.86
CA LYS A 181 -5.80 1.26 -3.34
C LYS A 181 -6.46 2.26 -2.39
N ASN A 182 -6.93 3.37 -2.91
CA ASN A 182 -7.54 4.45 -2.13
C ASN A 182 -6.61 4.93 -0.99
N ALA A 183 -7.01 4.72 0.26
CA ALA A 183 -6.24 5.06 1.44
C ALA A 183 -5.12 4.05 1.78
N MET A 184 -5.12 2.88 1.17
CA MET A 184 -4.08 1.87 1.36
C MET A 184 -2.86 2.20 0.50
N GLY A 185 -1.72 2.45 1.12
CA GLY A 185 -0.44 2.66 0.43
C GLY A 185 0.13 1.39 -0.22
N PRO A 186 1.10 1.52 -1.15
CA PRO A 186 1.80 0.41 -1.77
C PRO A 186 2.74 -0.29 -0.78
N HIS A 187 2.79 -1.62 -0.82
CA HIS A 187 3.68 -2.43 0.02
C HIS A 187 4.84 -3.06 -0.76
N ALA A 188 4.97 -2.74 -2.05
CA ALA A 188 6.01 -3.33 -2.89
C ALA A 188 7.43 -2.88 -2.55
N SER A 189 7.60 -1.76 -1.81
CA SER A 189 8.89 -1.34 -1.25
C SER A 189 9.32 -2.17 -0.03
N GLN A 190 8.36 -2.78 0.68
CA GLN A 190 8.57 -3.48 1.94
C GLN A 190 8.52 -5.00 1.78
N LEU A 191 7.73 -5.48 0.83
CA LEU A 191 7.51 -6.89 0.54
C LEU A 191 7.97 -7.22 -0.88
N ASN A 192 8.83 -8.22 -1.03
CA ASN A 192 9.19 -8.73 -2.34
C ASN A 192 8.01 -9.49 -3.00
N LYS A 193 8.15 -9.92 -4.25
CA LYS A 193 7.06 -10.58 -4.98
C LYS A 193 6.61 -11.89 -4.35
N ASP A 194 7.56 -12.69 -3.86
CA ASP A 194 7.27 -13.95 -3.19
C ASP A 194 6.47 -13.73 -1.90
N GLU A 195 6.89 -12.77 -1.09
CA GLU A 195 6.19 -12.40 0.14
C GLU A 195 4.78 -11.86 -0.13
N ARG A 196 4.60 -11.04 -1.16
CA ARG A 196 3.28 -10.54 -1.56
C ARG A 196 2.34 -11.67 -1.99
N TRP A 197 2.83 -12.68 -2.69
CA TRP A 197 2.03 -13.85 -3.05
C TRP A 197 1.64 -14.68 -1.81
N LYS A 198 2.54 -14.86 -0.85
CA LYS A 198 2.23 -15.53 0.42
C LYS A 198 1.17 -14.78 1.23
N VAL A 199 1.27 -13.44 1.26
CA VAL A 199 0.22 -12.60 1.88
C VAL A 199 -1.10 -12.73 1.12
N ALA A 200 -1.09 -12.68 -0.22
CA ALA A 200 -2.30 -12.84 -1.03
C ALA A 200 -2.96 -14.20 -0.81
N MET A 201 -2.16 -15.26 -0.68
CA MET A 201 -2.63 -16.60 -0.34
C MET A 201 -3.28 -16.64 1.06
N TYR A 202 -2.67 -16.02 2.06
CA TYR A 202 -3.27 -15.93 3.40
C TYR A 202 -4.57 -15.10 3.41
N VAL A 203 -4.61 -13.99 2.67
CA VAL A 203 -5.86 -13.21 2.49
C VAL A 203 -6.95 -14.08 1.87
N ARG A 204 -6.59 -14.96 0.91
CA ARG A 204 -7.57 -15.90 0.32
C ARG A 204 -8.16 -16.85 1.36
N THR A 205 -7.37 -17.36 2.31
CA THR A 205 -7.91 -18.19 3.40
C THR A 205 -8.94 -17.43 4.24
N MET A 206 -8.70 -16.15 4.52
CA MET A 206 -9.63 -15.31 5.28
C MET A 206 -10.90 -14.96 4.50
N GLN A 207 -10.84 -14.91 3.16
CA GLN A 207 -12.04 -14.72 2.34
C GLN A 207 -13.02 -15.90 2.47
N PHE A 208 -12.52 -17.09 2.79
CA PHE A 208 -13.30 -18.34 2.96
C PHE A 208 -13.31 -18.88 4.38
N ASP A 209 -13.16 -18.00 5.38
CA ASP A 209 -13.26 -18.32 6.81
C ASP A 209 -12.29 -19.44 7.28
N GLY A 210 -11.16 -19.60 6.58
CA GLY A 210 -10.14 -20.60 6.88
C GLY A 210 -10.22 -21.89 6.05
N ASP A 211 -11.32 -22.12 5.36
CA ASP A 211 -11.59 -23.34 4.57
C ASP A 211 -11.08 -23.25 3.13
N LEU A 212 -9.83 -22.79 2.95
CA LEU A 212 -9.25 -22.74 1.61
C LEU A 212 -8.94 -24.16 1.10
N ASN A 213 -9.77 -24.66 0.19
CA ASN A 213 -9.58 -25.96 -0.43
C ASN A 213 -8.62 -25.84 -1.63
N LEU A 214 -7.63 -26.74 -1.68
CA LEU A 214 -6.71 -26.86 -2.84
C LEU A 214 -7.44 -27.05 -4.16
N GLU A 215 -8.55 -27.81 -4.17
CA GLU A 215 -9.37 -28.04 -5.36
C GLU A 215 -9.98 -26.75 -5.92
N GLU A 216 -10.36 -25.81 -5.05
CA GLU A 216 -10.91 -24.53 -5.46
C GLU A 216 -9.85 -23.63 -6.09
N LEU A 217 -8.63 -23.60 -5.53
CA LEU A 217 -7.49 -22.89 -6.12
C LEU A 217 -7.07 -23.48 -7.48
N VAL A 218 -7.13 -24.80 -7.62
CA VAL A 218 -6.81 -25.49 -8.89
C VAL A 218 -7.87 -25.19 -9.94
N SER A 219 -9.16 -25.20 -9.59
CA SER A 219 -10.26 -24.90 -10.52
C SER A 219 -10.24 -23.47 -11.04
N GLU A 220 -9.85 -22.50 -10.19
CA GLU A 220 -9.68 -21.10 -10.61
C GLU A 220 -8.54 -20.93 -11.65
N ASN A 221 -7.52 -21.78 -11.62
CA ASN A 221 -6.40 -21.70 -12.55
C ASN A 221 -6.65 -22.40 -13.89
N VAL A 222 -7.48 -23.46 -13.93
CA VAL A 222 -7.79 -24.21 -15.15
C VAL A 222 -8.65 -23.40 -16.13
N VAL A 223 -9.39 -22.42 -15.65
CA VAL A 223 -10.23 -21.55 -16.51
C VAL A 223 -9.41 -20.49 -17.26
N ASN A 224 -8.13 -20.30 -16.91
CA ASN A 224 -7.24 -19.27 -17.46
C ASN A 224 -6.10 -19.83 -18.33
N GLU A 225 -6.04 -21.13 -18.63
CA GLU A 225 -5.17 -21.76 -19.64
C GLU A 225 -5.95 -21.98 -20.95
#